data_b16aebaec7073da2a02441c51ab6224b
#
_entry.id   b16aebaec7073da2a02441c51ab6224b
#
_cell.length_a   1.000
_cell.length_b   1.000
_cell.length_c   1.000
_cell.angle_alpha   90.00
_cell.angle_beta   90.00
_cell.angle_gamma   90.00
#
_symmetry.space_group_name_H-M   'P 1'
#
loop_
_entity.id
_entity.type
_entity.pdbx_description
1 polymer ?
#
loop_
_entity_poly.entity_id
_entity_poly.type
_entity_poly.pdbx_seq_one_letter_code
_entity_poly.pdbx_strand_id
1 'polypeptide(L)'
;MNATAPIEVLVLYYSRSGHTADLARRVARGVEEVAGCRARLRQVPPVAPVTQTAAPPVPEDGAPYASSDDLRACAGLALGSPTRFGNMAAPLKYFLDSTGAEWASGALAGKPAAVFTSTSTMHGGQESTLLSMMLPLLHHGMYLVGLPYTEPALLRTSGGGSPYGASHVAGSQNTPQLGAEERELAQALGRRVAALAVRLALAGG
;
A
#
# COMPACT_ATOMS: atom_id res chain seq x y z
N MET A 1 22.67 5.47 25.33
CA MET A 1 22.43 5.65 23.89
C MET A 1 20.93 5.85 23.74
N ASN A 2 20.48 7.05 23.42
CA ASN A 2 19.06 7.29 23.13
C ASN A 2 18.71 6.53 21.84
N ALA A 3 17.87 5.53 21.94
CA ALA A 3 17.31 4.87 20.76
C ALA A 3 16.51 5.93 19.97
N THR A 4 16.98 6.28 18.79
CA THR A 4 16.21 7.10 17.85
C THR A 4 14.89 6.39 17.54
N ALA A 5 13.81 7.13 17.57
CA ALA A 5 12.48 6.58 17.24
C ALA A 5 12.52 5.91 15.85
N PRO A 6 11.86 4.76 15.66
CA PRO A 6 11.89 4.06 14.38
C PRO A 6 11.22 4.89 13.28
N ILE A 7 11.76 4.78 12.08
CA ILE A 7 11.17 5.39 10.87
C ILE A 7 9.92 4.59 10.50
N GLU A 8 8.74 5.19 10.65
CA GLU A 8 7.48 4.51 10.39
C GLU A 8 7.07 4.65 8.93
N VAL A 9 6.84 3.50 8.27
CA VAL A 9 6.22 3.41 6.95
C VAL A 9 4.79 2.95 7.12
N LEU A 10 3.83 3.75 6.68
CA LEU A 10 2.43 3.41 6.71
C LEU A 10 2.09 2.44 5.57
N VAL A 11 1.52 1.29 5.89
CA VAL A 11 0.95 0.35 4.92
C VAL A 11 -0.57 0.45 5.03
N LEU A 12 -1.15 1.24 4.14
CA LEU A 12 -2.56 1.58 4.11
C LEU A 12 -3.29 0.81 3.02
N TYR A 13 -4.38 0.12 3.35
CA TYR A 13 -5.09 -0.70 2.38
C TYR A 13 -6.61 -0.77 2.62
N TYR A 14 -7.33 -1.15 1.56
CA TYR A 14 -8.65 -1.72 1.63
C TYR A 14 -8.60 -3.19 1.17
N SER A 15 -9.32 -4.07 1.83
CA SER A 15 -9.45 -5.47 1.43
C SER A 15 -10.87 -5.97 1.66
N ARG A 16 -11.46 -6.64 0.65
CA ARG A 16 -12.81 -7.22 0.77
C ARG A 16 -12.76 -8.71 1.12
N SER A 17 -11.83 -9.44 0.50
CA SER A 17 -11.76 -10.92 0.55
C SER A 17 -10.41 -11.41 1.07
N GLY A 18 -9.65 -10.58 1.76
CA GLY A 18 -8.36 -10.94 2.37
C GLY A 18 -7.14 -10.78 1.45
N HIS A 19 -7.25 -10.87 0.12
CA HIS A 19 -6.10 -10.89 -0.81
C HIS A 19 -5.20 -9.65 -0.69
N THR A 20 -5.80 -8.45 -0.73
CA THR A 20 -5.04 -7.21 -0.55
C THR A 20 -4.44 -7.10 0.85
N ALA A 21 -5.12 -7.64 1.89
CA ALA A 21 -4.60 -7.71 3.24
C ALA A 21 -3.38 -8.62 3.34
N ASP A 22 -3.33 -9.74 2.61
CA ASP A 22 -2.17 -10.63 2.56
C ASP A 22 -0.96 -9.96 1.90
N LEU A 23 -1.19 -9.25 0.78
CA LEU A 23 -0.14 -8.41 0.18
C LEU A 23 0.36 -7.35 1.17
N ALA A 24 -0.55 -6.63 1.84
CA ALA A 24 -0.20 -5.62 2.83
C ALA A 24 0.70 -6.16 3.95
N ARG A 25 0.39 -7.37 4.46
CA ARG A 25 1.25 -8.05 5.44
C ARG A 25 2.63 -8.38 4.88
N ARG A 26 2.75 -8.76 3.60
CA ARG A 26 4.04 -9.00 2.96
C ARG A 26 4.83 -7.73 2.73
N VAL A 27 4.18 -6.66 2.29
CA VAL A 27 4.80 -5.32 2.19
C VAL A 27 5.32 -4.88 3.56
N ALA A 28 4.51 -5.02 4.63
CA ALA A 28 4.91 -4.68 6.00
C ALA A 28 6.15 -5.46 6.45
N ARG A 29 6.23 -6.77 6.17
CA ARG A 29 7.44 -7.55 6.44
C ARG A 29 8.67 -7.00 5.72
N GLY A 30 8.52 -6.62 4.44
CA GLY A 30 9.61 -6.01 3.69
C GLY A 30 10.09 -4.68 4.30
N VAL A 31 9.19 -3.87 4.83
CA VAL A 31 9.55 -2.66 5.58
C VAL A 31 10.40 -3.01 6.81
N GLU A 32 9.98 -4.01 7.58
CA GLU A 32 10.63 -4.43 8.82
C GLU A 32 11.99 -5.12 8.61
N GLU A 33 12.30 -5.56 7.40
CA GLU A 33 13.63 -6.05 7.02
C GLU A 33 14.68 -4.93 6.95
N VAL A 34 14.26 -3.66 6.90
CA VAL A 34 15.17 -2.51 6.86
C VAL A 34 15.44 -2.02 8.28
N ALA A 35 16.72 -2.02 8.67
CA ALA A 35 17.12 -1.61 10.01
C ALA A 35 16.63 -0.20 10.38
N GLY A 36 16.07 -0.05 11.56
CA GLY A 36 15.51 1.22 12.05
C GLY A 36 14.12 1.58 11.50
N CYS A 37 13.54 0.72 10.65
CA CYS A 37 12.17 0.91 10.14
C CYS A 37 11.15 0.07 10.90
N ARG A 38 9.93 0.57 10.91
CA ARG A 38 8.74 -0.10 11.45
C ARG A 38 7.56 0.05 10.49
N ALA A 39 6.83 -1.02 10.24
CA ALA A 39 5.59 -0.96 9.48
C ALA A 39 4.42 -0.59 10.40
N ARG A 40 3.61 0.39 9.98
CA ARG A 40 2.33 0.70 10.58
C ARG A 40 1.22 0.26 9.64
N LEU A 41 0.59 -0.87 9.96
CA LEU A 41 -0.47 -1.44 9.14
C LEU A 41 -1.82 -0.82 9.50
N ARG A 42 -2.54 -0.29 8.50
CA ARG A 42 -3.86 0.32 8.65
C ARG A 42 -4.78 -0.07 7.50
N GLN A 43 -6.07 -0.21 7.78
CA GLN A 43 -7.08 -0.38 6.74
C GLN A 43 -8.07 0.79 6.73
N VAL A 44 -8.74 0.99 5.59
CA VAL A 44 -9.87 1.91 5.52
C VAL A 44 -11.18 1.16 5.70
N PRO A 45 -12.18 1.76 6.36
CA PRO A 45 -13.49 1.13 6.52
C PRO A 45 -14.21 1.00 5.17
N PRO A 46 -15.13 0.04 5.02
CA PRO A 46 -16.01 0.00 3.87
C PRO A 46 -16.93 1.23 3.85
N VAL A 47 -17.28 1.70 2.66
CA VAL A 47 -18.36 2.68 2.50
C VAL A 47 -19.70 1.96 2.40
N ALA A 48 -20.73 2.54 3.01
CA ALA A 48 -22.09 2.05 2.95
C ALA A 48 -23.00 3.13 2.34
N PRO A 49 -24.07 2.75 1.62
CA PRO A 49 -25.15 3.67 1.26
C PRO A 49 -25.76 4.32 2.50
N VAL A 50 -26.31 5.53 2.37
CA VAL A 50 -26.92 6.27 3.48
C VAL A 50 -28.03 5.48 4.20
N THR A 51 -28.67 4.54 3.48
CA THR A 51 -29.74 3.68 3.99
C THR A 51 -29.26 2.41 4.69
N GLN A 52 -27.95 2.14 4.72
CA GLN A 52 -27.37 0.96 5.35
C GLN A 52 -26.58 1.36 6.59
N THR A 53 -26.48 0.43 7.54
CA THR A 53 -25.67 0.61 8.74
C THR A 53 -24.19 0.77 8.35
N ALA A 54 -23.56 1.80 8.87
CA ALA A 54 -22.11 1.97 8.72
C ALA A 54 -21.36 0.82 9.42
N ALA A 55 -20.12 0.60 8.99
CA ALA A 55 -19.21 -0.33 9.67
C ALA A 55 -19.02 0.08 11.14
N PRO A 56 -18.76 -0.87 12.06
CA PRO A 56 -18.47 -0.53 13.44
C PRO A 56 -17.24 0.37 13.53
N PRO A 57 -17.11 1.22 14.57
CA PRO A 57 -16.00 2.17 14.72
C PRO A 57 -14.62 1.49 14.88
N VAL A 58 -14.62 0.22 15.25
CA VAL A 58 -13.43 -0.64 15.34
C VAL A 58 -13.65 -1.84 14.42
N PRO A 59 -12.68 -2.22 13.55
CA PRO A 59 -12.85 -3.38 12.69
C PRO A 59 -12.92 -4.66 13.53
N GLU A 60 -13.79 -5.59 13.14
CA GLU A 60 -13.90 -6.91 13.77
C GLU A 60 -12.63 -7.73 13.52
N ASP A 61 -12.04 -7.59 12.32
CA ASP A 61 -10.84 -8.29 11.89
C ASP A 61 -9.86 -7.34 11.18
N GLY A 62 -8.58 -7.73 11.20
CA GLY A 62 -7.53 -7.04 10.47
C GLY A 62 -6.87 -5.90 11.25
N ALA A 63 -6.28 -4.96 10.51
CA ALA A 63 -5.59 -3.82 11.09
C ALA A 63 -6.58 -2.75 11.57
N PRO A 64 -6.24 -1.93 12.57
CA PRO A 64 -7.04 -0.77 12.95
C PRO A 64 -7.33 0.14 11.76
N TYR A 65 -8.43 0.88 11.81
CA TYR A 65 -8.73 1.87 10.79
C TYR A 65 -7.71 2.99 10.77
N ALA A 66 -7.45 3.49 9.57
CA ALA A 66 -6.55 4.62 9.35
C ALA A 66 -7.15 5.93 9.85
N SER A 67 -6.29 6.80 10.35
CA SER A 67 -6.59 8.17 10.70
C SER A 67 -5.73 9.15 9.90
N SER A 68 -6.10 10.42 9.88
CA SER A 68 -5.25 11.50 9.35
C SER A 68 -3.90 11.59 10.08
N ASP A 69 -3.86 11.27 11.37
CA ASP A 69 -2.61 11.27 12.14
C ASP A 69 -1.63 10.19 11.65
N ASP A 70 -2.12 9.03 11.23
CA ASP A 70 -1.28 8.00 10.63
C ASP A 70 -0.58 8.50 9.34
N LEU A 71 -1.29 9.28 8.50
CA LEU A 71 -0.71 9.90 7.32
C LEU A 71 0.33 10.98 7.66
N ARG A 72 0.00 11.87 8.61
CA ARG A 72 0.92 12.92 9.03
C ARG A 72 2.20 12.37 9.64
N ALA A 73 2.08 11.35 10.48
CA ALA A 73 3.20 10.77 11.22
C ALA A 73 4.10 9.86 10.37
N CYS A 74 3.63 9.31 9.24
CA CYS A 74 4.42 8.37 8.46
C CYS A 74 5.62 9.04 7.77
N ALA A 75 6.72 8.32 7.65
CA ALA A 75 7.89 8.70 6.85
C ALA A 75 7.83 8.17 5.41
N GLY A 76 6.88 7.30 5.09
CA GLY A 76 6.63 6.72 3.78
C GLY A 76 5.30 5.99 3.76
N LEU A 77 4.76 5.74 2.59
CA LEU A 77 3.42 5.17 2.40
C LEU A 77 3.45 4.01 1.40
N ALA A 78 2.88 2.87 1.75
CA ALA A 78 2.48 1.84 0.79
C ALA A 78 0.95 1.76 0.77
N LEU A 79 0.35 2.00 -0.41
CA LEU A 79 -1.09 2.13 -0.60
C LEU A 79 -1.64 0.93 -1.36
N GLY A 80 -2.65 0.23 -0.83
CA GLY A 80 -3.19 -0.99 -1.40
C GLY A 80 -4.70 -1.02 -1.58
N SER A 81 -5.15 -1.54 -2.72
CA SER A 81 -6.57 -1.73 -3.04
C SER A 81 -6.78 -2.95 -3.93
N PRO A 82 -7.89 -3.68 -3.79
CA PRO A 82 -8.31 -4.56 -4.88
C PRO A 82 -8.72 -3.73 -6.08
N THR A 83 -8.57 -4.29 -7.30
CA THR A 83 -9.09 -3.64 -8.51
C THR A 83 -10.61 -3.57 -8.51
N ARG A 84 -11.13 -2.48 -9.01
CA ARG A 84 -12.53 -2.28 -9.40
C ARG A 84 -12.57 -1.57 -10.74
N PHE A 85 -12.84 -2.36 -11.81
CA PHE A 85 -12.88 -1.84 -13.19
C PHE A 85 -11.59 -1.09 -13.58
N GLY A 86 -10.42 -1.65 -13.21
CA GLY A 86 -9.11 -1.06 -13.51
C GLY A 86 -8.73 0.14 -12.62
N ASN A 87 -9.45 0.37 -11.53
CA ASN A 87 -9.20 1.44 -10.58
C ASN A 87 -9.24 0.91 -9.13
N MET A 88 -8.88 1.75 -8.15
CA MET A 88 -9.02 1.42 -6.74
C MET A 88 -10.48 1.27 -6.32
N ALA A 89 -10.73 0.52 -5.25
CA ALA A 89 -12.04 0.37 -4.66
C ALA A 89 -12.52 1.69 -4.02
N ALA A 90 -13.84 1.94 -4.09
CA ALA A 90 -14.47 3.15 -3.57
C ALA A 90 -14.10 3.49 -2.11
N PRO A 91 -13.98 2.53 -1.16
CA PRO A 91 -13.56 2.86 0.20
C PRO A 91 -12.18 3.54 0.27
N LEU A 92 -11.21 3.08 -0.51
CA LEU A 92 -9.89 3.70 -0.53
C LEU A 92 -9.95 5.09 -1.18
N LYS A 93 -10.67 5.24 -2.27
CA LYS A 93 -10.86 6.56 -2.91
C LYS A 93 -11.56 7.54 -1.98
N TYR A 94 -12.61 7.09 -1.28
CA TYR A 94 -13.32 7.92 -0.29
C TYR A 94 -12.38 8.41 0.82
N PHE A 95 -11.52 7.52 1.34
CA PHE A 95 -10.49 7.91 2.32
C PHE A 95 -9.55 8.97 1.73
N LEU A 96 -9.03 8.76 0.52
CA LEU A 96 -8.15 9.75 -0.13
C LEU A 96 -8.85 11.09 -0.37
N ASP A 97 -10.13 11.09 -0.72
CA ASP A 97 -10.91 12.32 -0.91
C ASP A 97 -11.07 13.11 0.39
N SER A 98 -10.96 12.47 1.54
CA SER A 98 -11.00 13.15 2.85
C SER A 98 -9.67 13.77 3.27
N THR A 99 -8.57 13.56 2.52
CA THR A 99 -7.21 14.03 2.89
C THR A 99 -6.87 15.44 2.39
N GLY A 100 -7.87 16.27 2.10
CA GLY A 100 -7.66 17.63 1.58
C GLY A 100 -6.83 18.55 2.49
N ALA A 101 -6.95 18.40 3.80
CA ALA A 101 -6.15 19.16 4.77
C ALA A 101 -4.68 18.73 4.76
N GLU A 102 -4.40 17.43 4.66
CA GLU A 102 -3.05 16.87 4.55
C GLU A 102 -2.38 17.29 3.24
N TRP A 103 -3.15 17.35 2.15
CA TRP A 103 -2.68 17.86 0.87
C TRP A 103 -2.34 19.35 0.95
N ALA A 104 -3.25 20.17 1.46
CA ALA A 104 -3.04 21.60 1.57
C ALA A 104 -1.85 22.00 2.46
N SER A 105 -1.59 21.21 3.51
CA SER A 105 -0.44 21.42 4.40
C SER A 105 0.87 20.83 3.88
N GLY A 106 0.86 20.07 2.77
CA GLY A 106 2.04 19.38 2.27
C GLY A 106 2.52 18.24 3.16
N ALA A 107 1.65 17.67 4.00
CA ALA A 107 2.03 16.67 5.02
C ALA A 107 2.74 15.43 4.46
N LEU A 108 2.49 15.07 3.20
CA LEU A 108 3.10 13.93 2.52
C LEU A 108 4.17 14.32 1.49
N ALA A 109 4.37 15.61 1.22
CA ALA A 109 5.31 16.07 0.22
C ALA A 109 6.74 15.59 0.53
N GLY A 110 7.43 15.09 -0.50
CA GLY A 110 8.81 14.58 -0.38
C GLY A 110 8.96 13.23 0.32
N LYS A 111 7.87 12.58 0.74
CA LYS A 111 7.91 11.24 1.31
C LYS A 111 7.80 10.17 0.21
N PRO A 112 8.46 8.99 0.35
CA PRO A 112 8.35 7.91 -0.63
C PRO A 112 7.00 7.21 -0.54
N ALA A 113 6.46 6.81 -1.71
CA ALA A 113 5.22 6.05 -1.79
C ALA A 113 5.31 4.92 -2.82
N ALA A 114 4.61 3.83 -2.54
CA ALA A 114 4.42 2.71 -3.44
C ALA A 114 2.95 2.26 -3.44
N VAL A 115 2.58 1.50 -4.46
CA VAL A 115 1.21 0.97 -4.61
C VAL A 115 1.21 -0.54 -4.80
N PHE A 116 0.12 -1.21 -4.36
CA PHE A 116 -0.06 -2.64 -4.57
C PHE A 116 -1.55 -2.97 -4.76
N THR A 117 -1.85 -4.04 -5.51
CA THR A 117 -3.23 -4.39 -5.87
C THR A 117 -3.49 -5.89 -5.87
N SER A 118 -4.75 -6.29 -5.90
CA SER A 118 -5.17 -7.66 -6.18
C SER A 118 -6.27 -7.67 -7.25
N THR A 119 -6.23 -8.68 -8.12
CA THR A 119 -7.19 -8.86 -9.21
C THR A 119 -7.71 -10.30 -9.23
N SER A 120 -8.86 -10.54 -9.87
CA SER A 120 -9.36 -11.91 -10.09
C SER A 120 -8.73 -12.56 -11.32
N THR A 121 -8.29 -11.78 -12.31
CA THR A 121 -7.75 -12.30 -13.58
C THR A 121 -6.43 -11.63 -13.92
N MET A 122 -5.60 -12.34 -14.72
CA MET A 122 -4.28 -11.86 -15.13
C MET A 122 -4.34 -10.48 -15.80
N HIS A 123 -5.27 -10.29 -16.73
CA HIS A 123 -5.47 -9.04 -17.47
C HIS A 123 -6.64 -8.20 -16.90
N GLY A 124 -6.98 -8.40 -15.63
CA GLY A 124 -8.12 -7.75 -14.96
C GLY A 124 -7.84 -6.34 -14.44
N GLY A 125 -6.79 -5.67 -14.91
CA GLY A 125 -6.47 -4.29 -14.56
C GLY A 125 -5.44 -4.15 -13.45
N GLN A 126 -4.45 -5.04 -13.36
CA GLN A 126 -3.34 -4.92 -12.40
C GLN A 126 -2.62 -3.58 -12.59
N GLU A 127 -2.07 -3.36 -13.79
CA GLU A 127 -1.28 -2.17 -14.10
C GLU A 127 -2.11 -0.89 -14.06
N SER A 128 -3.31 -0.90 -14.65
CA SER A 128 -4.18 0.29 -14.67
C SER A 128 -4.59 0.72 -13.26
N THR A 129 -4.87 -0.24 -12.38
CA THR A 129 -5.18 0.05 -10.97
C THR A 129 -3.97 0.67 -10.26
N LEU A 130 -2.78 0.09 -10.41
CA LEU A 130 -1.55 0.61 -9.83
C LEU A 130 -1.27 2.04 -10.33
N LEU A 131 -1.32 2.26 -11.64
CA LEU A 131 -1.08 3.57 -12.24
C LEU A 131 -2.11 4.61 -11.79
N SER A 132 -3.39 4.25 -11.71
CA SER A 132 -4.43 5.16 -11.23
C SER A 132 -4.26 5.54 -9.75
N MET A 133 -3.74 4.62 -8.92
CA MET A 133 -3.45 4.89 -7.51
C MET A 133 -2.24 5.81 -7.32
N MET A 134 -1.32 5.87 -8.27
CA MET A 134 -0.16 6.77 -8.24
C MET A 134 -0.57 8.24 -8.40
N LEU A 135 -1.64 8.53 -9.16
CA LEU A 135 -2.05 9.90 -9.43
C LEU A 135 -2.34 10.72 -8.16
N PRO A 136 -3.17 10.28 -7.20
CA PRO A 136 -3.36 11.03 -5.96
C PRO A 136 -2.08 11.16 -5.13
N LEU A 137 -1.17 10.19 -5.17
CA LEU A 137 0.11 10.27 -4.46
C LEU A 137 1.03 11.35 -5.07
N LEU A 138 1.03 11.47 -6.41
CA LEU A 138 1.71 12.58 -7.09
C LEU A 138 1.12 13.95 -6.70
N HIS A 139 -0.20 14.05 -6.60
CA HIS A 139 -0.86 15.26 -6.13
C HIS A 139 -0.49 15.64 -4.69
N HIS A 140 -0.22 14.65 -3.84
CA HIS A 140 0.34 14.84 -2.51
C HIS A 140 1.84 15.18 -2.50
N GLY A 141 2.51 15.24 -3.67
CA GLY A 141 3.94 15.56 -3.78
C GLY A 141 4.87 14.43 -3.35
N MET A 142 4.41 13.16 -3.39
CA MET A 142 5.20 12.01 -2.97
C MET A 142 6.16 11.52 -4.07
N TYR A 143 7.26 10.87 -3.67
CA TYR A 143 8.17 10.17 -4.57
C TYR A 143 7.69 8.74 -4.82
N LEU A 144 7.31 8.43 -6.04
CA LEU A 144 6.82 7.09 -6.39
C LEU A 144 7.96 6.08 -6.49
N VAL A 145 7.78 4.92 -5.87
CA VAL A 145 8.72 3.80 -5.85
C VAL A 145 8.05 2.56 -6.44
N GLY A 146 8.61 2.07 -7.54
CA GLY A 146 8.20 0.81 -8.16
C GLY A 146 9.18 -0.33 -7.87
N LEU A 147 9.09 -1.40 -8.67
CA LEU A 147 9.95 -2.58 -8.63
C LEU A 147 10.86 -2.58 -9.88
N PRO A 148 12.18 -2.56 -9.72
CA PRO A 148 13.09 -2.62 -10.88
C PRO A 148 13.25 -4.07 -11.38
N TYR A 149 13.59 -4.25 -12.63
CA TYR A 149 13.89 -5.57 -13.20
C TYR A 149 15.17 -6.23 -12.65
N THR A 150 15.88 -5.57 -11.73
CA THR A 150 16.91 -6.19 -10.91
C THR A 150 16.33 -7.08 -9.79
N GLU A 151 15.00 -7.05 -9.57
CA GLU A 151 14.28 -8.04 -8.78
C GLU A 151 13.97 -9.27 -9.65
N PRO A 152 14.66 -10.40 -9.49
CA PRO A 152 14.55 -11.53 -10.41
C PRO A 152 13.14 -12.14 -10.46
N ALA A 153 12.34 -11.96 -9.42
CA ALA A 153 10.97 -12.43 -9.36
C ALA A 153 10.07 -11.79 -10.43
N LEU A 154 10.38 -10.56 -10.92
CA LEU A 154 9.65 -9.93 -12.02
C LEU A 154 9.81 -10.70 -13.35
N LEU A 155 10.94 -11.38 -13.55
CA LEU A 155 11.18 -12.17 -14.77
C LEU A 155 10.60 -13.58 -14.67
N ARG A 156 10.35 -14.08 -13.46
CA ARG A 156 9.86 -15.46 -13.23
C ARG A 156 8.36 -15.52 -12.99
N THR A 157 7.74 -14.44 -12.55
CA THR A 157 6.32 -14.46 -12.20
C THR A 157 5.45 -14.85 -13.39
N SER A 158 4.53 -15.77 -13.15
CA SER A 158 3.41 -16.11 -14.06
C SER A 158 2.05 -15.69 -13.48
N GLY A 159 2.07 -14.99 -12.35
CA GLY A 159 0.90 -14.47 -11.63
C GLY A 159 0.92 -12.96 -11.53
N GLY A 160 0.82 -12.44 -10.30
CA GLY A 160 0.91 -11.02 -10.02
C GLY A 160 2.36 -10.52 -9.99
N GLY A 161 2.50 -9.20 -9.99
CA GLY A 161 3.77 -8.48 -9.95
C GLY A 161 4.06 -7.72 -11.23
N SER A 162 4.44 -6.48 -11.08
CA SER A 162 4.81 -5.58 -12.20
C SER A 162 5.83 -4.54 -11.74
N PRO A 163 6.51 -3.84 -12.68
CA PRO A 163 7.41 -2.74 -12.30
C PRO A 163 6.68 -1.57 -11.63
N TYR A 164 5.37 -1.46 -11.80
CA TYR A 164 4.56 -0.40 -11.18
C TYR A 164 4.23 -0.68 -9.71
N GLY A 165 4.27 -1.95 -9.28
CA GLY A 165 4.00 -2.34 -7.90
C GLY A 165 3.70 -3.82 -7.76
N ALA A 166 3.61 -4.29 -6.51
CA ALA A 166 3.25 -5.67 -6.22
C ALA A 166 1.76 -5.90 -6.52
N SER A 167 1.45 -7.10 -7.04
CA SER A 167 0.06 -7.49 -7.28
C SER A 167 -0.16 -8.98 -7.02
N HIS A 168 -1.42 -9.37 -6.88
CA HIS A 168 -1.88 -10.74 -6.72
C HIS A 168 -3.00 -11.06 -7.72
N VAL A 169 -2.91 -12.21 -8.36
CA VAL A 169 -3.96 -12.76 -9.22
C VAL A 169 -4.64 -13.92 -8.51
N ALA A 170 -5.87 -13.70 -8.00
CA ALA A 170 -6.62 -14.69 -7.24
C ALA A 170 -7.15 -15.86 -8.10
N GLY A 171 -7.26 -15.67 -9.42
CA GLY A 171 -7.77 -16.68 -10.34
C GLY A 171 -9.29 -16.92 -10.21
N SER A 172 -9.80 -17.86 -11.02
CA SER A 172 -11.22 -18.24 -11.03
C SER A 172 -11.68 -18.90 -9.72
N GLN A 173 -10.74 -19.50 -8.99
CA GLN A 173 -11.00 -20.14 -7.69
C GLN A 173 -10.98 -19.16 -6.53
N ASN A 174 -10.75 -17.88 -6.80
CA ASN A 174 -10.60 -16.84 -5.78
C ASN A 174 -9.59 -17.23 -4.68
N THR A 175 -8.43 -17.76 -5.10
CA THR A 175 -7.42 -18.32 -4.20
C THR A 175 -6.78 -17.21 -3.37
N PRO A 176 -6.85 -17.25 -2.04
CA PRO A 176 -6.27 -16.20 -1.19
C PRO A 176 -4.74 -16.31 -1.05
N GLN A 177 -4.15 -17.46 -1.43
CA GLN A 177 -2.74 -17.73 -1.25
C GLN A 177 -1.89 -17.02 -2.31
N LEU A 178 -0.99 -16.15 -1.85
CA LEU A 178 -0.01 -15.51 -2.73
C LEU A 178 0.99 -16.53 -3.30
N GLY A 179 1.31 -16.40 -4.59
CA GLY A 179 2.42 -17.10 -5.22
C GLY A 179 3.77 -16.78 -4.58
N ALA A 180 4.80 -17.59 -4.85
CA ALA A 180 6.14 -17.34 -4.31
C ALA A 180 6.68 -15.99 -4.76
N GLU A 181 6.63 -15.72 -6.06
CA GLU A 181 7.08 -14.48 -6.68
C GLU A 181 6.27 -13.25 -6.20
N GLU A 182 4.95 -13.41 -6.02
CA GLU A 182 4.09 -12.34 -5.49
C GLU A 182 4.51 -11.95 -4.06
N ARG A 183 4.87 -12.93 -3.22
CA ARG A 183 5.41 -12.69 -1.86
C ARG A 183 6.76 -11.99 -1.90
N GLU A 184 7.67 -12.45 -2.76
CA GLU A 184 9.00 -11.85 -2.93
C GLU A 184 8.88 -10.38 -3.37
N LEU A 185 8.04 -10.11 -4.38
CA LEU A 185 7.83 -8.77 -4.92
C LEU A 185 7.14 -7.83 -3.92
N ALA A 186 6.16 -8.33 -3.15
CA ALA A 186 5.52 -7.53 -2.10
C ALA A 186 6.52 -7.14 -0.99
N GLN A 187 7.38 -8.08 -0.56
CA GLN A 187 8.44 -7.78 0.39
C GLN A 187 9.49 -6.82 -0.19
N ALA A 188 9.91 -7.02 -1.44
CA ALA A 188 10.84 -6.11 -2.12
C ALA A 188 10.27 -4.69 -2.20
N LEU A 189 8.98 -4.53 -2.49
CA LEU A 189 8.31 -3.22 -2.51
C LEU A 189 8.41 -2.51 -1.14
N GLY A 190 8.10 -3.23 -0.07
CA GLY A 190 8.21 -2.71 1.30
C GLY A 190 9.63 -2.27 1.66
N ARG A 191 10.64 -3.13 1.36
CA ARG A 191 12.07 -2.78 1.57
C ARG A 191 12.45 -1.51 0.83
N ARG A 192 12.01 -1.35 -0.40
CA ARG A 192 12.36 -0.18 -1.23
C ARG A 192 11.80 1.12 -0.68
N VAL A 193 10.53 1.13 -0.26
CA VAL A 193 9.92 2.32 0.38
C VAL A 193 10.66 2.65 1.67
N ALA A 194 10.92 1.65 2.51
CA ALA A 194 11.61 1.85 3.79
C ALA A 194 13.05 2.35 3.60
N ALA A 195 13.81 1.73 2.69
CA ALA A 195 15.19 2.15 2.42
C ALA A 195 15.27 3.60 1.91
N LEU A 196 14.31 4.03 1.08
CA LEU A 196 14.25 5.43 0.63
C LEU A 196 13.82 6.36 1.77
N ALA A 197 12.88 5.97 2.62
CA ALA A 197 12.48 6.75 3.80
C ALA A 197 13.67 6.98 4.75
N VAL A 198 14.49 5.97 4.99
CA VAL A 198 15.74 6.09 5.78
C VAL A 198 16.70 7.10 5.15
N ARG A 199 16.95 6.99 3.84
CA ARG A 199 17.88 7.90 3.12
C ARG A 199 17.41 9.34 3.19
N LEU A 200 16.12 9.59 3.03
CA LEU A 200 15.55 10.93 3.08
C LEU A 200 15.60 11.50 4.49
N ALA A 201 15.33 10.70 5.51
CA ALA A 201 15.46 11.12 6.90
C ALA A 201 16.89 11.52 7.28
N LEU A 202 17.90 10.79 6.74
CA LEU A 202 19.33 11.11 6.96
C LEU A 202 19.79 12.37 6.18
N ALA A 203 19.16 12.66 5.05
CA ALA A 203 19.52 13.82 4.21
C ALA A 203 18.86 15.12 4.68
N GLY A 204 17.78 15.06 5.46
CA GLY A 204 17.03 16.21 5.97
C GLY A 204 17.44 16.67 7.38
N GLY A 205 18.38 16.00 8.02
CA GLY A 205 19.01 16.38 9.31
C GLY A 205 20.38 16.99 9.09
#